data_14929f968493e9839f011ef4bbb59477
#
_entry.id   14929f968493e9839f011ef4bbb59477
#
_cell.length_a   1.000
_cell.length_b   1.000
_cell.length_c   1.000
_cell.angle_alpha   90.00
_cell.angle_beta   90.00
_cell.angle_gamma   90.00
#
_symmetry.space_group_name_H-M   'P 1'
#
loop_
_entity.id
_entity.type
_entity.pdbx_description
1 polymer ?
#
loop_
_entity_poly.entity_id
_entity_poly.type
_entity_poly.pdbx_seq_one_letter_code
_entity_poly.pdbx_strand_id
1 'polypeptide(L)'
;MEKSTVYFTDFRCKVGTSQLDKLKKLCIAAGIKNIDMDGKFVAIKMHFGELGNLAFLRPNYAKVVADLCKELGGMPFLTDCNTLYPGSRKNALEHMDCANLNGFNTITTGCQIIIGDGLRGTDDVEVPVENAEYCPTARIGRAVMDADVFISLTHFKGHEATGFGGAIKNIGMGCGSRAGKMAQHNSGKPVIETDLCRGCKRCAKECGSDAITYPEKKAVIDYEKCKGCGRCIGACSFDAIHNPHSNSNELLCRKMTEYAQAVCHGRPCFHIALVQDISPNCDCHGENDAPILPDIGMFASFDPIALDQACVDACLAAEPIRNSQLGDNLAKPEWHCHHNHFMDSNPNVEWEATLDHGEKIGLGTRNYELKRI
;
A
#
# COMPACT_ATOMS: atom_id res chain seq x y z
N MET A 1 -9.48 18.53 -18.32
CA MET A 1 -9.36 17.05 -18.46
C MET A 1 -10.76 16.44 -18.45
N GLU A 2 -10.96 15.34 -19.13
CA GLU A 2 -12.22 14.59 -19.11
C GLU A 2 -12.43 13.99 -17.70
N LYS A 3 -13.70 13.85 -17.27
CA LYS A 3 -14.00 13.29 -15.96
C LYS A 3 -13.84 11.79 -15.97
N SER A 4 -13.12 11.24 -14.97
CA SER A 4 -13.10 9.81 -14.74
C SER A 4 -14.36 9.35 -14.00
N THR A 5 -14.82 8.12 -14.29
CA THR A 5 -15.99 7.55 -13.60
C THR A 5 -15.52 6.73 -12.40
N VAL A 6 -16.09 7.02 -11.23
CA VAL A 6 -15.94 6.24 -10.01
C VAL A 6 -17.30 5.63 -9.64
N TYR A 7 -17.34 4.31 -9.47
CA TYR A 7 -18.55 3.62 -9.02
C TYR A 7 -18.51 3.43 -7.51
N PHE A 8 -19.68 3.54 -6.89
CA PHE A 8 -19.83 3.47 -5.43
C PHE A 8 -21.03 2.63 -5.02
N THR A 9 -20.87 1.88 -3.94
CA THR A 9 -21.96 1.24 -3.19
C THR A 9 -21.65 1.28 -1.69
N ASP A 10 -22.67 1.57 -0.85
CA ASP A 10 -22.51 1.54 0.60
C ASP A 10 -22.46 0.11 1.17
N PHE A 11 -22.22 -0.04 2.48
CA PHE A 11 -22.22 -1.34 3.16
C PHE A 11 -23.61 -1.82 3.63
N ARG A 12 -24.67 -1.01 3.45
CA ARG A 12 -26.01 -1.40 3.87
C ARG A 12 -26.53 -2.54 2.99
N CYS A 13 -26.98 -3.61 3.64
CA CYS A 13 -27.50 -4.81 2.99
C CYS A 13 -28.99 -4.99 3.23
N LYS A 14 -29.65 -5.64 2.28
CA LYS A 14 -31.02 -6.12 2.42
C LYS A 14 -31.00 -7.65 2.49
N VAL A 15 -32.09 -8.26 2.99
CA VAL A 15 -32.25 -9.71 2.97
C VAL A 15 -32.01 -10.25 1.56
N GLY A 16 -31.14 -11.25 1.44
CA GLY A 16 -30.79 -11.89 0.17
C GLY A 16 -29.65 -11.19 -0.62
N THR A 17 -29.03 -10.16 -0.05
CA THR A 17 -27.86 -9.51 -0.69
C THR A 17 -26.80 -9.21 0.37
N SER A 18 -25.63 -9.82 0.27
CA SER A 18 -24.49 -9.61 1.16
C SER A 18 -23.59 -8.46 0.66
N GLN A 19 -22.66 -8.02 1.51
CA GLN A 19 -21.60 -7.07 1.11
C GLN A 19 -20.73 -7.67 0.00
N LEU A 20 -20.50 -8.99 0.00
CA LEU A 20 -19.72 -9.67 -1.03
C LEU A 20 -20.42 -9.67 -2.39
N ASP A 21 -21.76 -9.84 -2.40
CA ASP A 21 -22.56 -9.68 -3.63
C ASP A 21 -22.51 -8.25 -4.15
N LYS A 22 -22.54 -7.26 -3.26
CA LYS A 22 -22.42 -5.84 -3.62
C LYS A 22 -21.05 -5.55 -4.22
N LEU A 23 -19.96 -6.09 -3.65
CA LEU A 23 -18.61 -5.95 -4.21
C LEU A 23 -18.52 -6.52 -5.63
N LYS A 24 -19.04 -7.73 -5.85
CA LYS A 24 -19.08 -8.34 -7.17
C LYS A 24 -19.87 -7.47 -8.17
N LYS A 25 -21.04 -6.99 -7.77
CA LYS A 25 -21.88 -6.10 -8.59
C LYS A 25 -21.15 -4.78 -8.90
N LEU A 26 -20.45 -4.19 -7.91
CA LEU A 26 -19.65 -2.98 -8.08
C LEU A 26 -18.58 -3.16 -9.16
N CYS A 27 -17.77 -4.21 -9.05
CA CYS A 27 -16.71 -4.50 -10.02
C CYS A 27 -17.27 -4.70 -11.44
N ILE A 28 -18.40 -5.41 -11.57
CA ILE A 28 -19.06 -5.63 -12.85
C ILE A 28 -19.60 -4.30 -13.41
N ALA A 29 -20.28 -3.49 -12.60
CA ALA A 29 -20.82 -2.20 -13.02
C ALA A 29 -19.70 -1.22 -13.42
N ALA A 30 -18.57 -1.25 -12.71
CA ALA A 30 -17.40 -0.45 -13.00
C ALA A 30 -16.61 -0.92 -14.25
N GLY A 31 -17.01 -2.05 -14.86
CA GLY A 31 -16.49 -2.47 -16.17
C GLY A 31 -15.30 -3.42 -16.11
N ILE A 32 -15.04 -4.13 -15.00
CA ILE A 32 -13.94 -5.11 -14.91
C ILE A 32 -14.00 -6.17 -16.03
N LYS A 33 -15.22 -6.47 -16.53
CA LYS A 33 -15.44 -7.40 -17.64
C LYS A 33 -14.88 -6.91 -18.99
N ASN A 34 -14.54 -5.63 -19.10
CA ASN A 34 -13.95 -5.06 -20.32
C ASN A 34 -12.44 -5.36 -20.42
N ILE A 35 -11.84 -5.89 -19.34
CA ILE A 35 -10.46 -6.33 -19.35
C ILE A 35 -10.42 -7.77 -19.89
N ASP A 36 -9.67 -7.98 -20.96
CA ASP A 36 -9.35 -9.31 -21.45
C ASP A 36 -8.40 -10.00 -20.47
N MET A 37 -8.91 -10.99 -19.74
CA MET A 37 -8.15 -11.77 -18.74
C MET A 37 -7.91 -13.22 -19.19
N ASP A 38 -8.47 -13.66 -20.32
CA ASP A 38 -8.43 -15.06 -20.71
C ASP A 38 -6.99 -15.56 -20.91
N GLY A 39 -6.62 -16.60 -20.16
CA GLY A 39 -5.28 -17.18 -20.14
C GLY A 39 -4.19 -16.30 -19.55
N LYS A 40 -4.52 -15.17 -18.89
CA LYS A 40 -3.55 -14.17 -18.40
C LYS A 40 -3.32 -14.27 -16.88
N PHE A 41 -2.09 -13.96 -16.46
CA PHE A 41 -1.78 -13.77 -15.05
C PHE A 41 -2.36 -12.45 -14.54
N VAL A 42 -3.10 -12.52 -13.42
CA VAL A 42 -3.75 -11.35 -12.80
C VAL A 42 -3.18 -11.14 -11.40
N ALA A 43 -2.38 -10.10 -11.22
CA ALA A 43 -1.88 -9.72 -9.90
C ALA A 43 -2.97 -8.94 -9.14
N ILE A 44 -3.45 -9.47 -8.03
CA ILE A 44 -4.33 -8.76 -7.10
C ILE A 44 -3.48 -8.25 -5.95
N LYS A 45 -3.14 -6.97 -5.98
CA LYS A 45 -2.33 -6.32 -4.96
C LYS A 45 -3.20 -5.90 -3.78
N MET A 46 -2.84 -6.38 -2.61
CA MET A 46 -3.46 -5.95 -1.35
C MET A 46 -2.46 -6.00 -0.21
N HIS A 47 -2.83 -5.45 0.93
CA HIS A 47 -2.08 -5.55 2.18
C HIS A 47 -2.65 -6.69 3.02
N PHE A 48 -1.79 -7.59 3.53
CA PHE A 48 -2.23 -8.75 4.32
C PHE A 48 -2.38 -8.45 5.83
N GLY A 49 -2.19 -7.19 6.26
CA GLY A 49 -2.15 -6.80 7.66
C GLY A 49 -0.81 -7.13 8.32
N GLU A 50 -0.43 -6.37 9.35
CA GLU A 50 0.65 -6.75 10.27
C GLU A 50 0.05 -7.57 11.41
N LEU A 51 0.82 -8.48 12.04
CA LEU A 51 0.32 -9.27 13.18
C LEU A 51 -0.09 -8.35 14.34
N GLY A 52 -1.28 -8.58 14.88
CA GLY A 52 -1.90 -7.75 15.91
C GLY A 52 -2.89 -6.71 15.38
N ASN A 53 -2.74 -6.27 14.14
CA ASN A 53 -3.73 -5.41 13.48
C ASN A 53 -4.96 -6.23 13.08
N LEU A 54 -6.16 -5.71 13.33
CA LEU A 54 -7.43 -6.35 12.96
C LEU A 54 -8.28 -5.49 12.01
N ALA A 55 -7.80 -4.30 11.64
CA ALA A 55 -8.51 -3.40 10.73
C ALA A 55 -8.27 -3.71 9.24
N PHE A 56 -7.32 -4.59 8.90
CA PHE A 56 -7.04 -4.95 7.51
C PHE A 56 -8.25 -5.61 6.82
N LEU A 57 -8.29 -5.57 5.49
CA LEU A 57 -9.37 -6.17 4.71
C LEU A 57 -9.46 -7.69 4.93
N ARG A 58 -10.67 -8.18 5.15
CA ARG A 58 -10.94 -9.61 5.35
C ARG A 58 -10.66 -10.42 4.08
N PRO A 59 -10.12 -11.65 4.18
CA PRO A 59 -9.84 -12.53 3.02
C PRO A 59 -11.03 -12.77 2.10
N ASN A 60 -12.25 -12.67 2.64
CA ASN A 60 -13.51 -12.83 1.89
C ASN A 60 -13.62 -11.86 0.71
N TYR A 61 -13.14 -10.61 0.86
CA TYR A 61 -13.14 -9.63 -0.22
C TYR A 61 -12.17 -10.03 -1.33
N ALA A 62 -10.97 -10.51 -0.96
CA ALA A 62 -9.99 -11.02 -1.91
C ALA A 62 -10.55 -12.20 -2.71
N LYS A 63 -11.28 -13.11 -2.03
CA LYS A 63 -11.94 -14.25 -2.68
C LYS A 63 -12.92 -13.81 -3.77
N VAL A 64 -13.77 -12.81 -3.51
CA VAL A 64 -14.73 -12.31 -4.51
C VAL A 64 -14.01 -11.81 -5.76
N VAL A 65 -12.92 -11.06 -5.59
CA VAL A 65 -12.14 -10.51 -6.70
C VAL A 65 -11.42 -11.63 -7.46
N ALA A 66 -10.81 -12.58 -6.74
CA ALA A 66 -10.13 -13.73 -7.34
C ALA A 66 -11.11 -14.64 -8.13
N ASP A 67 -12.28 -14.94 -7.55
CA ASP A 67 -13.29 -15.74 -8.23
C ASP A 67 -13.80 -15.04 -9.49
N LEU A 68 -14.02 -13.72 -9.44
CA LEU A 68 -14.42 -12.92 -10.60
C LEU A 68 -13.35 -12.94 -11.71
N CYS A 69 -12.06 -12.83 -11.36
CA CYS A 69 -10.98 -12.96 -12.34
C CYS A 69 -10.98 -14.34 -13.01
N LYS A 70 -11.20 -15.42 -12.24
CA LYS A 70 -11.31 -16.78 -12.79
C LYS A 70 -12.54 -16.95 -13.70
N GLU A 71 -13.68 -16.37 -13.33
CA GLU A 71 -14.88 -16.36 -14.17
C GLU A 71 -14.63 -15.67 -15.53
N LEU A 72 -13.66 -14.76 -15.58
CA LEU A 72 -13.21 -14.07 -16.80
C LEU A 72 -12.04 -14.77 -17.50
N GLY A 73 -11.69 -16.01 -17.10
CA GLY A 73 -10.63 -16.82 -17.70
C GLY A 73 -9.21 -16.53 -17.19
N GLY A 74 -9.05 -15.60 -16.24
CA GLY A 74 -7.75 -15.21 -15.71
C GLY A 74 -7.17 -16.18 -14.68
N MET A 75 -5.87 -16.10 -14.46
CA MET A 75 -5.11 -16.81 -13.45
C MET A 75 -4.69 -15.86 -12.31
N PRO A 76 -5.59 -15.59 -11.33
CA PRO A 76 -5.31 -14.63 -10.28
C PRO A 76 -4.35 -15.18 -9.22
N PHE A 77 -3.54 -14.29 -8.66
CA PHE A 77 -2.79 -14.49 -7.43
C PHE A 77 -2.82 -13.21 -6.58
N LEU A 78 -2.80 -13.38 -5.26
CA LEU A 78 -2.64 -12.27 -4.32
C LEU A 78 -1.17 -11.93 -4.17
N THR A 79 -0.84 -10.65 -4.05
CA THR A 79 0.54 -10.23 -3.90
C THR A 79 0.70 -9.00 -3.00
N ASP A 80 1.82 -8.92 -2.33
CA ASP A 80 2.43 -7.77 -1.67
C ASP A 80 3.94 -7.92 -1.73
N CYS A 81 4.71 -6.88 -1.45
CA CYS A 81 6.16 -6.93 -1.34
C CYS A 81 6.61 -6.78 0.12
N ASN A 82 7.79 -7.35 0.43
CA ASN A 82 8.36 -7.33 1.77
C ASN A 82 8.57 -5.91 2.31
N THR A 83 8.51 -5.78 3.64
CA THR A 83 8.62 -4.48 4.32
C THR A 83 10.06 -4.09 4.63
N LEU A 84 10.25 -2.79 4.93
CA LEU A 84 11.49 -2.24 5.48
C LEU A 84 11.49 -2.19 7.00
N TYR A 85 10.31 -2.34 7.61
CA TYR A 85 10.14 -2.12 9.04
C TYR A 85 10.36 -3.41 9.84
N PRO A 86 10.73 -3.29 11.12
CA PRO A 86 10.56 -4.37 12.07
C PRO A 86 9.11 -4.87 12.07
N GLY A 87 8.93 -6.18 12.05
CA GLY A 87 7.60 -6.79 11.99
C GLY A 87 7.65 -8.17 11.35
N SER A 88 6.49 -8.71 11.05
CA SER A 88 6.32 -10.09 10.58
C SER A 88 6.34 -10.25 9.05
N ARG A 89 6.74 -9.19 8.31
CA ARG A 89 6.73 -9.20 6.83
C ARG A 89 8.08 -8.82 6.21
N LYS A 90 9.19 -9.11 6.91
CA LYS A 90 10.56 -8.73 6.50
C LYS A 90 11.14 -9.58 5.37
N ASN A 91 10.67 -10.79 5.20
CA ASN A 91 11.08 -11.72 4.14
C ASN A 91 9.88 -12.58 3.75
N ALA A 92 9.95 -13.28 2.61
CA ALA A 92 8.80 -14.00 2.09
C ALA A 92 8.23 -15.06 3.02
N LEU A 93 9.06 -15.74 3.82
CA LEU A 93 8.59 -16.79 4.73
C LEU A 93 7.78 -16.16 5.88
N GLU A 94 8.34 -15.18 6.57
CA GLU A 94 7.63 -14.44 7.63
C GLU A 94 6.38 -13.73 7.07
N HIS A 95 6.46 -13.17 5.87
CA HIS A 95 5.34 -12.50 5.21
C HIS A 95 4.21 -13.48 4.87
N MET A 96 4.54 -14.68 4.39
CA MET A 96 3.57 -15.76 4.14
C MET A 96 2.95 -16.28 5.45
N ASP A 97 3.75 -16.43 6.50
CA ASP A 97 3.26 -16.83 7.82
C ASP A 97 2.29 -15.78 8.37
N CYS A 98 2.65 -14.48 8.26
CA CYS A 98 1.78 -13.36 8.64
C CYS A 98 0.46 -13.39 7.85
N ALA A 99 0.51 -13.55 6.53
CA ALA A 99 -0.67 -13.65 5.69
C ALA A 99 -1.56 -14.83 6.11
N ASN A 100 -0.98 -16.00 6.35
CA ASN A 100 -1.70 -17.20 6.80
C ASN A 100 -2.38 -16.99 8.15
N LEU A 101 -1.68 -16.39 9.13
CA LEU A 101 -2.22 -16.10 10.46
C LEU A 101 -3.35 -15.06 10.41
N ASN A 102 -3.29 -14.12 9.47
CA ASN A 102 -4.36 -13.16 9.20
C ASN A 102 -5.48 -13.73 8.30
N GLY A 103 -5.42 -15.04 8.01
CA GLY A 103 -6.47 -15.77 7.31
C GLY A 103 -6.35 -15.76 5.78
N PHE A 104 -5.29 -15.22 5.20
CA PHE A 104 -5.04 -15.26 3.75
C PHE A 104 -4.30 -16.54 3.38
N ASN A 105 -4.99 -17.43 2.71
CA ASN A 105 -4.40 -18.66 2.16
C ASN A 105 -5.27 -19.16 0.99
N THR A 106 -4.84 -20.22 0.32
CA THR A 106 -5.53 -20.75 -0.86
C THR A 106 -6.95 -21.26 -0.57
N ILE A 107 -7.24 -21.68 0.65
CA ILE A 107 -8.58 -22.15 1.04
C ILE A 107 -9.53 -20.96 1.19
N THR A 108 -9.12 -19.93 1.90
CA THR A 108 -9.95 -18.76 2.21
C THR A 108 -10.11 -17.80 1.04
N THR A 109 -9.07 -17.63 0.22
CA THR A 109 -9.03 -16.66 -0.90
C THR A 109 -9.28 -17.29 -2.26
N GLY A 110 -9.14 -18.61 -2.36
CA GLY A 110 -9.35 -19.35 -3.59
C GLY A 110 -8.20 -19.20 -4.62
N CYS A 111 -7.11 -18.50 -4.32
CA CYS A 111 -5.95 -18.36 -5.21
C CYS A 111 -4.63 -18.39 -4.44
N GLN A 112 -3.52 -18.49 -5.17
CA GLN A 112 -2.19 -18.51 -4.58
C GLN A 112 -1.78 -17.12 -4.05
N ILE A 113 -0.83 -17.09 -3.11
CA ILE A 113 -0.16 -15.88 -2.67
C ILE A 113 1.29 -15.95 -3.16
N ILE A 114 1.76 -14.88 -3.79
CA ILE A 114 3.14 -14.74 -4.27
C ILE A 114 3.69 -13.43 -3.71
N ILE A 115 4.77 -13.50 -2.93
CA ILE A 115 5.46 -12.31 -2.45
C ILE A 115 6.25 -11.70 -3.61
N GLY A 116 5.84 -10.50 -4.02
CA GLY A 116 6.18 -9.91 -5.31
C GLY A 116 7.66 -9.64 -5.55
N ASP A 117 8.43 -9.40 -4.49
CA ASP A 117 9.87 -9.11 -4.52
C ASP A 117 10.74 -10.27 -4.01
N GLY A 118 10.19 -11.49 -4.00
CA GLY A 118 10.90 -12.73 -3.71
C GLY A 118 11.32 -12.90 -2.26
N LEU A 119 12.15 -13.94 -2.02
CA LEU A 119 12.49 -14.41 -0.67
C LEU A 119 13.06 -13.31 0.24
N ARG A 120 13.91 -12.43 -0.30
CA ARG A 120 14.67 -11.44 0.46
C ARG A 120 14.27 -9.98 0.16
N GLY A 121 13.22 -9.77 -0.61
CA GLY A 121 12.78 -8.43 -1.03
C GLY A 121 13.68 -7.79 -2.10
N THR A 122 14.40 -8.60 -2.86
CA THR A 122 15.42 -8.15 -3.84
C THR A 122 15.21 -8.71 -5.24
N ASP A 123 14.14 -9.44 -5.47
CA ASP A 123 13.73 -9.87 -6.81
C ASP A 123 12.86 -8.77 -7.41
N ASP A 124 13.52 -7.83 -8.08
CA ASP A 124 12.88 -6.65 -8.65
C ASP A 124 13.26 -6.42 -10.11
N VAL A 125 12.52 -5.54 -10.73
CA VAL A 125 12.77 -5.01 -12.07
C VAL A 125 12.78 -3.49 -12.01
N GLU A 126 13.69 -2.87 -12.75
CA GLU A 126 13.71 -1.41 -12.94
C GLU A 126 12.71 -1.05 -14.05
N VAL A 127 11.75 -0.22 -13.70
CA VAL A 127 10.70 0.25 -14.60
C VAL A 127 10.87 1.74 -14.81
N PRO A 128 11.00 2.24 -16.05
CA PRO A 128 11.01 3.67 -16.33
C PRO A 128 9.71 4.32 -15.85
N VAL A 129 9.81 5.51 -15.28
CA VAL A 129 8.66 6.33 -14.88
C VAL A 129 8.48 7.45 -15.88
N GLU A 130 7.36 7.47 -16.56
CA GLU A 130 7.05 8.51 -17.53
C GLU A 130 6.74 9.82 -16.82
N ASN A 131 7.28 10.94 -17.32
CA ASN A 131 7.16 12.27 -16.72
C ASN A 131 7.64 12.37 -15.25
N ALA A 132 8.57 11.51 -14.84
CA ALA A 132 9.12 11.50 -13.49
C ALA A 132 9.83 12.81 -13.15
N GLU A 133 9.63 13.28 -11.92
CA GLU A 133 10.37 14.43 -11.37
C GLU A 133 11.41 14.02 -10.33
N TYR A 134 11.18 12.87 -9.65
CA TYR A 134 11.98 12.42 -8.51
C TYR A 134 12.59 11.04 -8.71
N CYS A 135 11.86 10.15 -9.38
CA CYS A 135 12.25 8.75 -9.57
C CYS A 135 12.21 8.38 -11.06
N PRO A 136 13.24 8.68 -11.86
CA PRO A 136 13.24 8.36 -13.29
C PRO A 136 13.09 6.86 -13.57
N THR A 137 13.41 6.01 -12.58
CA THR A 137 13.16 4.57 -12.58
C THR A 137 12.61 4.14 -11.23
N ALA A 138 11.65 3.22 -11.24
CA ALA A 138 11.10 2.58 -10.06
C ALA A 138 11.56 1.12 -9.97
N ARG A 139 11.91 0.64 -8.77
CA ARG A 139 12.23 -0.76 -8.52
C ARG A 139 11.00 -1.47 -7.97
N ILE A 140 10.37 -2.25 -8.84
CA ILE A 140 9.09 -2.93 -8.56
C ILE A 140 9.34 -4.43 -8.41
N GLY A 141 8.64 -5.08 -7.48
CA GLY A 141 8.69 -6.52 -7.32
C GLY A 141 8.40 -7.25 -8.63
N ARG A 142 9.27 -8.19 -9.00
CA ARG A 142 9.22 -8.86 -10.31
C ARG A 142 7.89 -9.53 -10.58
N ALA A 143 7.35 -10.31 -9.65
CA ALA A 143 6.08 -11.00 -9.87
C ALA A 143 4.90 -10.05 -10.11
N VAL A 144 4.96 -8.82 -9.61
CA VAL A 144 3.96 -7.78 -9.92
C VAL A 144 4.05 -7.37 -11.38
N MET A 145 5.25 -7.22 -11.92
CA MET A 145 5.46 -6.77 -13.30
C MET A 145 5.34 -7.89 -14.33
N ASP A 146 5.55 -9.14 -13.92
CA ASP A 146 5.36 -10.32 -14.79
C ASP A 146 3.88 -10.64 -15.03
N ALA A 147 2.96 -10.05 -14.26
CA ALA A 147 1.52 -10.21 -14.49
C ALA A 147 1.03 -9.35 -15.65
N ASP A 148 0.12 -9.91 -16.45
CA ASP A 148 -0.47 -9.24 -17.62
C ASP A 148 -1.51 -8.18 -17.22
N VAL A 149 -2.24 -8.44 -16.13
CA VAL A 149 -3.29 -7.58 -15.59
C VAL A 149 -3.00 -7.26 -14.14
N PHE A 150 -3.25 -6.02 -13.75
CA PHE A 150 -3.05 -5.57 -12.38
C PHE A 150 -4.35 -5.08 -11.74
N ILE A 151 -4.68 -5.58 -10.56
CA ILE A 151 -5.82 -5.13 -9.76
C ILE A 151 -5.31 -4.67 -8.39
N SER A 152 -5.63 -3.44 -7.98
CA SER A 152 -5.45 -3.03 -6.59
C SER A 152 -6.73 -3.27 -5.79
N LEU A 153 -6.65 -4.07 -4.74
CA LEU A 153 -7.70 -4.24 -3.73
C LEU A 153 -7.22 -3.53 -2.46
N THR A 154 -7.81 -2.37 -2.18
CA THR A 154 -7.27 -1.41 -1.24
C THR A 154 -8.15 -1.26 -0.01
N HIS A 155 -7.57 -1.37 1.17
CA HIS A 155 -8.13 -0.83 2.40
C HIS A 155 -7.82 0.68 2.45
N PHE A 156 -8.87 1.50 2.40
CA PHE A 156 -8.72 2.95 2.51
C PHE A 156 -8.89 3.38 3.97
N LYS A 157 -7.89 4.04 4.55
CA LYS A 157 -7.81 4.43 5.97
C LYS A 157 -6.87 5.61 6.16
N GLY A 158 -6.76 6.12 7.39
CA GLY A 158 -5.76 7.11 7.78
C GLY A 158 -4.32 6.60 7.63
N HIS A 159 -3.37 7.52 7.72
CA HIS A 159 -1.94 7.23 7.67
C HIS A 159 -1.14 8.36 8.31
N GLU A 160 -0.21 8.00 9.18
CA GLU A 160 0.60 8.90 10.01
C GLU A 160 1.53 9.84 9.22
N ALA A 161 1.94 9.49 8.01
CA ALA A 161 2.84 10.29 7.17
C ALA A 161 2.18 10.82 5.89
N THR A 162 1.29 10.04 5.25
CA THR A 162 0.70 10.40 3.96
C THR A 162 -0.75 10.88 4.08
N GLY A 163 -1.26 11.10 5.31
CA GLY A 163 -2.63 11.48 5.61
C GLY A 163 -3.61 10.34 5.46
N PHE A 164 -3.65 9.71 4.31
CA PHE A 164 -4.41 8.48 4.07
C PHE A 164 -3.56 7.42 3.35
N GLY A 165 -3.98 6.18 3.46
CA GLY A 165 -3.48 5.05 2.68
C GLY A 165 -4.55 4.55 1.74
N GLY A 166 -4.52 4.99 0.49
CA GLY A 166 -5.44 4.63 -0.59
C GLY A 166 -4.80 3.73 -1.65
N ALA A 167 -5.39 3.74 -2.87
CA ALA A 167 -4.92 2.94 -4.00
C ALA A 167 -3.48 3.30 -4.39
N ILE A 168 -3.15 4.59 -4.46
CA ILE A 168 -1.81 5.06 -4.82
C ILE A 168 -0.76 4.51 -3.85
N LYS A 169 -1.03 4.54 -2.54
CA LYS A 169 -0.13 3.97 -1.54
C LYS A 169 -0.04 2.45 -1.66
N ASN A 170 -1.16 1.77 -1.82
CA ASN A 170 -1.21 0.32 -1.99
C ASN A 170 -0.40 -0.12 -3.22
N ILE A 171 -0.44 0.64 -4.31
CA ILE A 171 0.29 0.39 -5.55
C ILE A 171 1.76 0.82 -5.38
N GLY A 172 2.03 2.09 -5.20
CA GLY A 172 3.38 2.67 -5.27
C GLY A 172 4.30 2.17 -4.17
N MET A 173 3.89 2.31 -2.90
CA MET A 173 4.68 1.79 -1.78
C MET A 173 4.60 0.25 -1.73
N GLY A 174 3.39 -0.31 -1.92
CA GLY A 174 3.16 -1.73 -1.76
C GLY A 174 3.89 -2.59 -2.78
N CYS A 175 3.94 -2.21 -4.06
CA CYS A 175 4.62 -2.95 -5.13
C CYS A 175 6.12 -2.67 -5.22
N GLY A 176 6.63 -1.61 -4.59
CA GLY A 176 8.07 -1.36 -4.53
C GLY A 176 8.80 -2.52 -3.85
N SER A 177 9.91 -2.97 -4.45
CA SER A 177 10.84 -3.88 -3.78
C SER A 177 11.42 -3.22 -2.52
N ARG A 178 12.20 -3.95 -1.74
CA ARG A 178 12.88 -3.36 -0.58
C ARG A 178 13.75 -2.16 -0.98
N ALA A 179 14.51 -2.26 -2.07
CA ALA A 179 15.28 -1.14 -2.60
C ALA A 179 14.39 0.00 -3.10
N GLY A 180 13.26 -0.33 -3.72
CA GLY A 180 12.26 0.65 -4.15
C GLY A 180 11.64 1.40 -2.97
N LYS A 181 11.24 0.69 -1.91
CA LYS A 181 10.74 1.32 -0.68
C LYS A 181 11.80 2.23 -0.04
N MET A 182 13.07 1.80 -0.03
CA MET A 182 14.18 2.63 0.44
C MET A 182 14.29 3.94 -0.36
N ALA A 183 14.20 3.88 -1.68
CA ALA A 183 14.29 5.08 -2.54
C ALA A 183 13.11 6.04 -2.32
N GLN A 184 11.92 5.52 -2.04
CA GLN A 184 10.74 6.35 -1.75
C GLN A 184 10.87 7.07 -0.40
N HIS A 185 11.29 6.38 0.66
CA HIS A 185 11.39 6.96 2.02
C HIS A 185 12.61 7.85 2.22
N ASN A 186 13.70 7.62 1.47
CA ASN A 186 14.99 8.23 1.67
C ASN A 186 15.77 8.31 0.34
N SER A 187 17.00 8.76 0.41
CA SER A 187 17.97 8.64 -0.69
C SER A 187 18.45 7.20 -0.93
N GLY A 188 17.77 6.21 -0.37
CA GLY A 188 18.03 4.79 -0.56
C GLY A 188 19.11 4.20 0.33
N LYS A 189 19.44 4.79 1.50
CA LYS A 189 20.50 4.27 2.37
C LYS A 189 20.01 4.04 3.81
N PRO A 190 20.23 2.83 4.40
CA PRO A 190 19.84 2.51 5.76
C PRO A 190 20.77 3.17 6.79
N VAL A 191 20.29 3.28 8.03
CA VAL A 191 21.10 3.68 9.19
C VAL A 191 21.16 2.57 10.21
N ILE A 192 22.17 2.64 11.12
CA ILE A 192 22.34 1.69 12.22
C ILE A 192 22.26 2.42 13.53
N GLU A 193 21.34 1.99 14.39
CA GLU A 193 21.33 2.33 15.81
C GLU A 193 22.33 1.47 16.56
N THR A 194 23.47 2.07 16.90
CA THR A 194 24.58 1.35 17.54
C THR A 194 24.23 0.76 18.90
N ASP A 195 23.32 1.39 19.65
CA ASP A 195 22.88 0.92 20.96
C ASP A 195 22.10 -0.39 20.88
N LEU A 196 21.29 -0.56 19.84
CA LEU A 196 20.56 -1.79 19.55
C LEU A 196 21.44 -2.87 18.91
N CYS A 197 22.55 -2.48 18.26
CA CYS A 197 23.42 -3.42 17.56
C CYS A 197 24.13 -4.37 18.55
N ARG A 198 24.01 -5.68 18.31
CA ARG A 198 24.67 -6.73 19.09
C ARG A 198 25.93 -7.30 18.43
N GLY A 199 26.38 -6.75 17.30
CA GLY A 199 27.60 -7.20 16.62
C GLY A 199 27.53 -8.63 16.03
N CYS A 200 26.33 -9.15 15.77
CA CYS A 200 26.12 -10.55 15.32
C CYS A 200 26.57 -10.82 13.88
N LYS A 201 26.94 -9.80 13.11
CA LYS A 201 27.47 -9.83 11.73
C LYS A 201 26.53 -10.39 10.67
N ARG A 202 25.25 -10.64 10.96
CA ARG A 202 24.26 -11.12 9.96
C ARG A 202 24.13 -10.16 8.79
N CYS A 203 24.02 -8.86 9.07
CA CYS A 203 23.88 -7.82 8.04
C CYS A 203 25.07 -7.75 7.08
N ALA A 204 26.30 -7.99 7.53
CA ALA A 204 27.46 -8.06 6.66
C ALA A 204 27.44 -9.28 5.74
N LYS A 205 27.00 -10.44 6.26
CA LYS A 205 26.86 -11.66 5.43
C LYS A 205 25.83 -11.49 4.31
N GLU A 206 24.83 -10.64 4.53
CA GLU A 206 23.81 -10.33 3.51
C GLU A 206 24.20 -9.17 2.61
N CYS A 207 25.28 -8.45 2.91
CA CYS A 207 25.70 -7.28 2.13
C CYS A 207 26.49 -7.71 0.90
N GLY A 208 25.85 -7.73 -0.26
CA GLY A 208 26.50 -8.09 -1.54
C GLY A 208 27.50 -7.06 -2.08
N SER A 209 27.65 -5.90 -1.39
CA SER A 209 28.61 -4.85 -1.75
C SER A 209 29.71 -4.65 -0.69
N ASP A 210 29.80 -5.54 0.30
CA ASP A 210 30.76 -5.47 1.40
C ASP A 210 30.82 -4.10 2.11
N ALA A 211 29.66 -3.45 2.19
CA ALA A 211 29.54 -2.09 2.75
C ALA A 211 29.43 -2.07 4.27
N ILE A 212 29.45 -3.20 4.98
CA ILE A 212 29.26 -3.23 6.44
C ILE A 212 30.50 -3.79 7.13
N THR A 213 31.07 -2.96 8.00
CA THR A 213 32.24 -3.29 8.84
C THR A 213 31.85 -3.30 10.32
N TYR A 214 32.79 -3.69 11.19
CA TYR A 214 32.54 -3.86 12.64
C TYR A 214 33.66 -3.25 13.48
N PRO A 215 33.94 -1.96 13.39
CA PRO A 215 34.78 -1.32 14.36
C PRO A 215 34.11 -1.46 15.74
N GLU A 216 34.90 -1.75 16.76
CA GLU A 216 34.43 -1.86 18.16
C GLU A 216 33.24 -2.82 18.40
N LYS A 217 33.15 -3.88 17.57
CA LYS A 217 32.09 -4.91 17.62
C LYS A 217 30.69 -4.39 17.29
N LYS A 218 30.55 -3.19 16.76
CA LYS A 218 29.29 -2.61 16.26
C LYS A 218 29.32 -2.51 14.74
N ALA A 219 28.17 -2.69 14.10
CA ALA A 219 28.06 -2.54 12.66
C ALA A 219 28.16 -1.08 12.24
N VAL A 220 28.89 -0.80 11.16
CA VAL A 220 29.00 0.52 10.53
C VAL A 220 28.84 0.36 9.01
N ILE A 221 28.08 1.24 8.38
CA ILE A 221 27.86 1.23 6.93
C ILE A 221 28.82 2.20 6.24
N ASP A 222 29.56 1.69 5.27
CA ASP A 222 30.29 2.48 4.30
C ASP A 222 29.30 2.92 3.20
N TYR A 223 28.90 4.18 3.22
CA TYR A 223 27.90 4.73 2.32
C TYR A 223 28.43 4.90 0.86
N GLU A 224 29.72 4.87 0.63
CA GLU A 224 30.32 4.87 -0.70
C GLU A 224 30.05 3.52 -1.41
N LYS A 225 30.14 2.42 -0.65
CA LYS A 225 29.87 1.06 -1.14
C LYS A 225 28.40 0.69 -1.12
N CYS A 226 27.62 1.30 -0.23
CA CYS A 226 26.22 0.94 -0.02
C CYS A 226 25.38 1.23 -1.27
N LYS A 227 24.68 0.18 -1.78
CA LYS A 227 23.78 0.27 -2.95
C LYS A 227 22.30 0.52 -2.57
N GLY A 228 21.99 0.69 -1.30
CA GLY A 228 20.62 0.97 -0.84
C GLY A 228 19.63 -0.21 -1.00
N CYS A 229 20.10 -1.45 -1.15
CA CYS A 229 19.23 -2.61 -1.40
C CYS A 229 18.40 -3.06 -0.20
N GLY A 230 18.65 -2.53 1.02
CA GLY A 230 17.89 -2.82 2.25
C GLY A 230 18.01 -4.24 2.82
N ARG A 231 18.82 -5.16 2.24
CA ARG A 231 18.98 -6.53 2.75
C ARG A 231 19.35 -6.59 4.22
N CYS A 232 20.24 -5.67 4.66
CA CYS A 232 20.74 -5.60 6.03
C CYS A 232 19.61 -5.31 7.04
N ILE A 233 18.57 -4.59 6.65
CA ILE A 233 17.39 -4.33 7.48
C ILE A 233 16.66 -5.66 7.74
N GLY A 234 16.31 -6.41 6.70
CA GLY A 234 15.64 -7.69 6.85
C GLY A 234 16.47 -8.78 7.55
N ALA A 235 17.80 -8.65 7.56
CA ALA A 235 18.69 -9.58 8.23
C ALA A 235 18.88 -9.28 9.73
N CYS A 236 18.50 -8.08 10.18
CA CYS A 236 18.70 -7.66 11.56
C CYS A 236 17.58 -8.18 12.46
N SER A 237 17.92 -9.14 13.34
CA SER A 237 16.98 -9.69 14.33
C SER A 237 16.84 -8.80 15.58
N PHE A 238 17.58 -7.70 15.65
CA PHE A 238 17.58 -6.78 16.79
C PHE A 238 17.03 -5.41 16.40
N ASP A 239 16.50 -5.31 15.17
CA ASP A 239 15.93 -4.10 14.58
C ASP A 239 16.84 -2.86 14.66
N ALA A 240 18.15 -3.13 14.80
CA ALA A 240 19.19 -2.09 14.90
C ALA A 240 19.47 -1.40 13.57
N ILE A 241 18.94 -1.89 12.44
CA ILE A 241 19.11 -1.32 11.10
C ILE A 241 17.75 -0.96 10.55
N HIS A 242 17.56 0.30 10.26
CA HIS A 242 16.30 0.81 9.77
C HIS A 242 16.50 1.86 8.66
N ASN A 243 15.41 2.27 8.07
CA ASN A 243 15.38 3.36 7.11
C ASN A 243 15.17 4.69 7.88
N PRO A 244 16.09 5.67 7.80
CA PRO A 244 15.79 6.98 8.33
C PRO A 244 14.68 7.63 7.50
N HIS A 245 13.66 8.18 8.14
CA HIS A 245 12.67 9.03 7.50
C HIS A 245 13.31 10.39 7.21
N SER A 246 14.03 10.50 6.09
CA SER A 246 14.76 11.73 5.74
C SER A 246 14.04 12.59 4.70
N ASN A 247 13.03 12.04 4.02
CA ASN A 247 12.19 12.82 3.11
C ASN A 247 11.06 13.51 3.89
N SER A 248 10.65 14.70 3.44
CA SER A 248 9.39 15.27 3.88
C SER A 248 8.22 14.36 3.49
N ASN A 249 7.11 14.46 4.20
CA ASN A 249 5.91 13.71 3.89
C ASN A 249 5.40 14.01 2.46
N GLU A 250 5.51 15.27 2.04
CA GLU A 250 5.21 15.68 0.67
C GLU A 250 6.06 14.94 -0.37
N LEU A 251 7.38 14.89 -0.19
CA LEU A 251 8.27 14.20 -1.13
C LEU A 251 8.01 12.69 -1.15
N LEU A 252 7.69 12.09 0.00
CA LEU A 252 7.27 10.69 0.06
C LEU A 252 6.01 10.45 -0.77
N CYS A 253 4.99 11.31 -0.64
CA CYS A 253 3.76 11.25 -1.41
C CYS A 253 4.03 11.30 -2.92
N ARG A 254 4.86 12.24 -3.38
CA ARG A 254 5.21 12.41 -4.79
C ARG A 254 5.96 11.19 -5.35
N LYS A 255 6.98 10.70 -4.65
CA LYS A 255 7.73 9.50 -5.06
C LYS A 255 6.86 8.26 -5.12
N MET A 256 5.99 8.09 -4.14
CA MET A 256 5.03 6.98 -4.09
C MET A 256 4.09 6.99 -5.31
N THR A 257 3.66 8.18 -5.73
CA THR A 257 2.82 8.36 -6.91
C THR A 257 3.55 7.99 -8.20
N GLU A 258 4.83 8.36 -8.34
CA GLU A 258 5.65 7.96 -9.48
C GLU A 258 5.86 6.44 -9.54
N TYR A 259 6.02 5.78 -8.39
CA TYR A 259 6.06 4.33 -8.32
C TYR A 259 4.72 3.69 -8.72
N ALA A 260 3.58 4.29 -8.35
CA ALA A 260 2.27 3.83 -8.77
C ALA A 260 2.09 3.94 -10.29
N GLN A 261 2.60 5.00 -10.91
CA GLN A 261 2.61 5.16 -12.36
C GLN A 261 3.42 4.05 -13.03
N ALA A 262 4.64 3.76 -12.54
CA ALA A 262 5.47 2.68 -13.08
C ALA A 262 4.76 1.32 -13.07
N VAL A 263 3.97 1.05 -12.03
CA VAL A 263 3.19 -0.19 -11.94
C VAL A 263 2.03 -0.23 -12.93
N CYS A 264 1.34 0.88 -13.13
CA CYS A 264 0.09 0.93 -13.90
C CYS A 264 0.31 1.19 -15.40
N HIS A 265 1.41 1.86 -15.76
CA HIS A 265 1.64 2.29 -17.13
C HIS A 265 1.74 1.11 -18.11
N GLY A 266 1.04 1.23 -19.26
CA GLY A 266 1.16 0.31 -20.38
C GLY A 266 0.49 -1.05 -20.22
N ARG A 267 -0.28 -1.30 -19.16
CA ARG A 267 -1.04 -2.54 -18.97
C ARG A 267 -2.46 -2.30 -18.43
N PRO A 268 -3.39 -3.24 -18.63
CA PRO A 268 -4.72 -3.15 -18.04
C PRO A 268 -4.66 -3.14 -16.51
N CYS A 269 -5.26 -2.11 -15.90
CA CYS A 269 -5.37 -1.96 -14.45
C CYS A 269 -6.81 -1.74 -14.04
N PHE A 270 -7.16 -2.20 -12.83
CA PHE A 270 -8.45 -1.95 -12.20
C PHE A 270 -8.28 -1.73 -10.70
N HIS A 271 -8.98 -0.75 -10.15
CA HIS A 271 -8.76 -0.32 -8.77
C HIS A 271 -10.04 -0.40 -7.96
N ILE A 272 -9.95 -1.01 -6.78
CA ILE A 272 -11.04 -1.21 -5.83
C ILE A 272 -10.58 -0.68 -4.49
N ALA A 273 -11.40 0.14 -3.83
CA ALA A 273 -11.16 0.64 -2.48
C ALA A 273 -12.35 0.34 -1.57
N LEU A 274 -12.06 -0.22 -0.39
CA LEU A 274 -13.04 -0.40 0.68
C LEU A 274 -12.71 0.59 1.79
N VAL A 275 -13.67 1.49 2.04
CA VAL A 275 -13.59 2.57 3.02
C VAL A 275 -14.36 2.12 4.26
N GLN A 276 -13.70 1.31 5.07
CA GLN A 276 -14.22 0.66 6.29
C GLN A 276 -13.11 0.52 7.32
N ASP A 277 -13.44 0.26 8.57
CA ASP A 277 -12.47 0.11 9.67
C ASP A 277 -11.37 1.20 9.58
N ILE A 278 -11.77 2.46 9.38
CA ILE A 278 -10.90 3.59 9.00
C ILE A 278 -10.05 3.98 10.21
N SER A 279 -8.98 3.23 10.47
CA SER A 279 -8.03 3.51 11.56
C SER A 279 -7.21 4.78 11.25
N PRO A 280 -6.67 5.49 12.28
CA PRO A 280 -5.83 6.66 12.06
C PRO A 280 -4.47 6.33 11.42
N ASN A 281 -4.02 5.08 11.57
CA ASN A 281 -2.70 4.61 11.18
C ASN A 281 -2.75 3.52 10.10
N CYS A 282 -1.58 3.22 9.53
CA CYS A 282 -1.43 2.22 8.49
C CYS A 282 -1.63 0.79 8.99
N ASP A 283 -2.15 -0.11 8.14
CA ASP A 283 -2.19 -1.57 8.41
C ASP A 283 -0.81 -2.21 8.60
N CYS A 284 0.26 -1.47 8.38
CA CYS A 284 1.63 -1.91 8.64
C CYS A 284 2.04 -1.85 10.12
N HIS A 285 1.18 -1.30 10.98
CA HIS A 285 1.33 -1.31 12.43
C HIS A 285 0.50 -2.46 13.03
N GLY A 286 1.11 -3.25 13.92
CA GLY A 286 0.41 -4.31 14.66
C GLY A 286 -0.61 -3.73 15.67
N GLU A 287 -0.30 -2.58 16.22
CA GLU A 287 -1.15 -1.76 17.07
C GLU A 287 -2.05 -0.85 16.21
N ASN A 288 -3.19 -1.31 15.82
CA ASN A 288 -4.21 -0.43 15.22
C ASN A 288 -5.10 0.17 16.31
N ASP A 289 -5.60 1.38 16.07
CA ASP A 289 -6.52 2.07 16.98
C ASP A 289 -7.96 1.99 16.47
N ALA A 290 -8.90 2.48 17.29
CA ALA A 290 -10.30 2.57 16.94
C ALA A 290 -10.50 3.39 15.65
N PRO A 291 -11.50 3.05 14.82
CA PRO A 291 -11.81 3.83 13.63
C PRO A 291 -12.11 5.29 13.96
N ILE A 292 -11.58 6.20 13.13
CA ILE A 292 -11.80 7.64 13.25
C ILE A 292 -13.11 8.10 12.59
N LEU A 293 -13.61 7.31 11.63
CA LEU A 293 -14.82 7.56 10.85
C LEU A 293 -15.65 6.27 10.75
N PRO A 294 -16.99 6.36 10.57
CA PRO A 294 -17.82 5.19 10.31
C PRO A 294 -17.49 4.55 8.96
N ASP A 295 -17.84 3.28 8.80
CA ASP A 295 -17.77 2.57 7.53
C ASP A 295 -18.61 3.29 6.46
N ILE A 296 -18.04 3.57 5.30
CA ILE A 296 -18.65 4.37 4.24
C ILE A 296 -19.16 3.47 3.10
N GLY A 297 -18.27 2.67 2.51
CA GLY A 297 -18.65 1.83 1.40
C GLY A 297 -17.47 1.37 0.54
N MET A 298 -17.80 0.90 -0.65
CA MET A 298 -16.87 0.34 -1.61
C MET A 298 -16.88 1.18 -2.89
N PHE A 299 -15.70 1.44 -3.44
CA PHE A 299 -15.49 2.23 -4.64
C PHE A 299 -14.70 1.43 -5.66
N ALA A 300 -14.93 1.67 -6.96
CA ALA A 300 -14.17 1.06 -8.04
C ALA A 300 -14.02 2.01 -9.24
N SER A 301 -12.82 2.02 -9.85
CA SER A 301 -12.50 2.84 -11.02
C SER A 301 -11.33 2.23 -11.80
N PHE A 302 -11.18 2.63 -13.06
CA PHE A 302 -9.95 2.43 -13.84
C PHE A 302 -8.88 3.50 -13.54
N ASP A 303 -9.27 4.61 -12.91
CA ASP A 303 -8.40 5.72 -12.56
C ASP A 303 -8.12 5.71 -11.05
N PRO A 304 -6.88 5.44 -10.62
CA PRO A 304 -6.54 5.37 -9.20
C PRO A 304 -6.54 6.73 -8.49
N ILE A 305 -6.30 7.83 -9.23
CA ILE A 305 -6.35 9.19 -8.68
C ILE A 305 -7.80 9.60 -8.40
N ALA A 306 -8.69 9.39 -9.37
CA ALA A 306 -10.12 9.64 -9.21
C ALA A 306 -10.72 8.79 -8.08
N LEU A 307 -10.27 7.52 -7.97
CA LEU A 307 -10.70 6.62 -6.91
C LEU A 307 -10.31 7.13 -5.53
N ASP A 308 -9.04 7.49 -5.33
CA ASP A 308 -8.57 8.00 -4.03
C ASP A 308 -9.21 9.35 -3.71
N GLN A 309 -9.39 10.26 -4.69
CA GLN A 309 -10.12 11.52 -4.49
C GLN A 309 -11.56 11.27 -4.01
N ALA A 310 -12.29 10.35 -4.65
CA ALA A 310 -13.66 10.04 -4.26
C ALA A 310 -13.74 9.43 -2.85
N CYS A 311 -12.76 8.61 -2.46
CA CYS A 311 -12.66 8.07 -1.11
C CYS A 311 -12.37 9.16 -0.07
N VAL A 312 -11.44 10.08 -0.37
CA VAL A 312 -11.14 11.25 0.48
C VAL A 312 -12.38 12.10 0.68
N ASP A 313 -13.06 12.49 -0.41
CA ASP A 313 -14.26 13.35 -0.34
C ASP A 313 -15.35 12.69 0.52
N ALA A 314 -15.55 11.38 0.38
CA ALA A 314 -16.51 10.64 1.18
C ALA A 314 -16.11 10.58 2.66
N CYS A 315 -14.81 10.45 2.98
CA CYS A 315 -14.31 10.51 4.35
C CYS A 315 -14.47 11.90 4.95
N LEU A 316 -14.14 12.96 4.22
CA LEU A 316 -14.26 14.34 4.72
C LEU A 316 -15.72 14.77 4.92
N ALA A 317 -16.67 14.15 4.22
CA ALA A 317 -18.10 14.35 4.40
C ALA A 317 -18.73 13.54 5.56
N ALA A 318 -17.99 12.59 6.14
CA ALA A 318 -18.47 11.74 7.22
C ALA A 318 -18.30 12.41 8.59
N GLU A 319 -19.19 12.07 9.54
CA GLU A 319 -19.08 12.57 10.92
C GLU A 319 -17.96 11.83 11.68
N PRO A 320 -17.06 12.54 12.38
CA PRO A 320 -16.02 11.93 13.20
C PRO A 320 -16.57 11.07 14.34
N ILE A 321 -15.91 9.95 14.62
CA ILE A 321 -16.21 9.13 15.80
C ILE A 321 -15.60 9.82 17.04
N ARG A 322 -16.41 10.15 18.04
CA ARG A 322 -15.98 10.88 19.24
C ARG A 322 -14.92 10.16 20.06
N ASN A 323 -15.08 8.85 20.23
CA ASN A 323 -14.13 8.01 20.99
C ASN A 323 -13.10 7.42 20.03
N SER A 324 -12.26 8.29 19.47
CA SER A 324 -11.20 7.96 18.52
C SER A 324 -10.12 9.04 18.56
N GLN A 325 -8.95 8.77 17.97
CA GLN A 325 -7.86 9.75 17.87
C GLN A 325 -8.32 11.09 17.29
N LEU A 326 -9.13 11.06 16.22
CA LEU A 326 -9.70 12.27 15.62
C LEU A 326 -10.63 12.99 16.59
N GLY A 327 -11.56 12.26 17.21
CA GLY A 327 -12.50 12.83 18.18
C GLY A 327 -11.81 13.45 19.39
N ASP A 328 -10.78 12.78 19.91
CA ASP A 328 -9.97 13.27 21.03
C ASP A 328 -9.19 14.54 20.64
N ASN A 329 -8.61 14.60 19.45
CA ASN A 329 -7.92 15.79 18.98
C ASN A 329 -8.89 16.96 18.82
N LEU A 330 -10.04 16.78 18.17
CA LEU A 330 -11.04 17.82 17.98
C LEU A 330 -11.65 18.32 19.29
N ALA A 331 -11.61 17.53 20.36
CA ALA A 331 -12.10 17.91 21.68
C ALA A 331 -11.11 18.76 22.49
N LYS A 332 -9.84 18.86 22.10
CA LYS A 332 -8.82 19.66 22.81
C LYS A 332 -9.03 21.15 22.54
N PRO A 333 -9.14 22.00 23.59
CA PRO A 333 -9.36 23.45 23.41
C PRO A 333 -8.25 24.14 22.60
N GLU A 334 -7.02 23.65 22.70
CA GLU A 334 -5.84 24.20 22.01
C GLU A 334 -5.66 23.64 20.59
N TRP A 335 -6.49 22.69 20.15
CA TRP A 335 -6.35 22.08 18.84
C TRP A 335 -6.75 23.04 17.73
N HIS A 336 -5.84 23.28 16.80
CA HIS A 336 -6.16 24.00 15.60
C HIS A 336 -6.85 23.07 14.59
N CYS A 337 -8.17 23.17 14.45
CA CYS A 337 -8.93 22.37 13.52
C CYS A 337 -8.63 22.79 12.08
N HIS A 338 -8.15 21.83 11.28
CA HIS A 338 -7.83 22.02 9.86
C HIS A 338 -9.05 21.83 8.95
N HIS A 339 -10.22 21.45 9.51
CA HIS A 339 -11.40 21.03 8.74
C HIS A 339 -11.08 19.88 7.76
N ASN A 340 -10.12 19.04 8.15
CA ASN A 340 -9.64 17.93 7.36
C ASN A 340 -9.32 16.75 8.29
N HIS A 341 -10.12 15.70 8.24
CA HIS A 341 -10.06 14.59 9.20
C HIS A 341 -8.70 13.89 9.23
N PHE A 342 -7.98 13.85 8.11
CA PHE A 342 -6.66 13.24 8.05
C PHE A 342 -5.59 14.13 8.70
N MET A 343 -5.64 15.45 8.48
CA MET A 343 -4.77 16.42 9.15
C MET A 343 -5.13 16.57 10.62
N ASP A 344 -6.41 16.50 10.95
CA ASP A 344 -6.87 16.58 12.33
C ASP A 344 -6.56 15.28 13.11
N SER A 345 -6.39 14.15 12.43
CA SER A 345 -5.88 12.91 13.04
C SER A 345 -4.36 12.93 13.20
N ASN A 346 -3.65 13.26 12.12
CA ASN A 346 -2.18 13.24 12.05
C ASN A 346 -1.69 14.58 11.47
N PRO A 347 -1.28 15.55 12.33
CA PRO A 347 -0.77 16.84 11.85
C PRO A 347 0.54 16.63 11.05
N ASN A 348 0.83 17.55 10.16
CA ASN A 348 1.98 17.56 9.25
C ASN A 348 1.92 16.53 8.11
N VAL A 349 0.74 16.05 7.75
CA VAL A 349 0.54 15.23 6.55
C VAL A 349 0.22 16.11 5.34
N GLU A 350 0.71 15.70 4.17
CA GLU A 350 0.60 16.44 2.91
C GLU A 350 -0.08 15.55 1.85
N TRP A 351 -1.26 15.03 2.18
CA TRP A 351 -1.94 14.02 1.36
C TRP A 351 -2.30 14.51 -0.05
N GLU A 352 -2.61 15.79 -0.20
CA GLU A 352 -2.94 16.41 -1.49
C GLU A 352 -1.80 16.25 -2.50
N ALA A 353 -0.55 16.29 -2.03
CA ALA A 353 0.62 16.08 -2.88
C ALA A 353 0.60 14.74 -3.63
N THR A 354 -0.05 13.69 -3.08
CA THR A 354 -0.25 12.41 -3.77
C THR A 354 -1.12 12.57 -5.01
N LEU A 355 -2.25 13.26 -4.87
CA LEU A 355 -3.25 13.38 -5.93
C LEU A 355 -2.83 14.44 -6.97
N ASP A 356 -2.32 15.58 -6.52
CA ASP A 356 -1.85 16.66 -7.40
C ASP A 356 -0.69 16.19 -8.28
N HIS A 357 0.26 15.46 -7.68
CA HIS A 357 1.38 14.92 -8.43
C HIS A 357 0.94 13.84 -9.43
N GLY A 358 -0.03 13.00 -9.04
CA GLY A 358 -0.58 11.98 -9.92
C GLY A 358 -1.29 12.56 -11.15
N GLU A 359 -2.04 13.64 -10.96
CA GLU A 359 -2.65 14.38 -12.08
C GLU A 359 -1.58 15.05 -12.96
N LYS A 360 -0.56 15.63 -12.33
CA LYS A 360 0.54 16.30 -13.04
C LYS A 360 1.34 15.37 -13.95
N ILE A 361 1.65 14.16 -13.48
CA ILE A 361 2.43 13.17 -14.26
C ILE A 361 1.57 12.32 -15.21
N GLY A 362 0.24 12.49 -15.20
CA GLY A 362 -0.68 11.80 -16.11
C GLY A 362 -1.09 10.40 -15.66
N LEU A 363 -1.00 10.08 -14.35
CA LEU A 363 -1.48 8.80 -13.81
C LEU A 363 -3.01 8.73 -13.78
N GLY A 364 -3.70 9.85 -13.62
CA GLY A 364 -5.15 9.96 -13.59
C GLY A 364 -5.60 11.40 -13.41
N THR A 365 -6.85 11.62 -13.01
CA THR A 365 -7.40 12.96 -12.74
C THR A 365 -8.18 13.02 -11.43
N ARG A 366 -8.09 14.14 -10.72
CA ARG A 366 -8.90 14.43 -9.52
C ARG A 366 -10.36 14.74 -9.86
N ASN A 367 -10.67 15.00 -11.14
CA ASN A 367 -12.00 15.33 -11.61
C ASN A 367 -12.79 14.05 -11.94
N TYR A 368 -13.81 13.73 -11.16
CA TYR A 368 -14.56 12.50 -11.32
C TYR A 368 -16.09 12.69 -11.33
N GLU A 369 -16.80 11.69 -11.87
CA GLU A 369 -18.24 11.51 -11.73
C GLU A 369 -18.50 10.28 -10.84
N LEU A 370 -19.26 10.46 -9.75
CA LEU A 370 -19.64 9.36 -8.85
C LEU A 370 -20.94 8.70 -9.30
N LYS A 371 -20.87 7.40 -9.68
CA LYS A 371 -22.05 6.59 -10.02
C LYS A 371 -22.42 5.64 -8.88
N ARG A 372 -23.54 5.87 -8.25
CA ARG A 372 -24.08 4.99 -7.19
C ARG A 372 -24.83 3.81 -7.81
N ILE A 373 -24.61 2.59 -7.22
CA ILE A 373 -25.24 1.34 -7.67
C ILE A 373 -25.96 0.64 -6.52
#